data_13aa66ed9330b420693c04fcf1a89d61
#
_entry.id   13aa66ed9330b420693c04fcf1a89d61
#
_cell.length_a   1.000
_cell.length_b   1.000
_cell.length_c   1.000
_cell.angle_alpha   90.00
_cell.angle_beta   90.00
_cell.angle_gamma   90.00
#
_symmetry.space_group_name_H-M   'P 1'
#
loop_
_entity.id
_entity.type
_entity.pdbx_description
1 polymer ?
#
loop_
_entity_poly.entity_id
_entity_poly.type
_entity_poly.pdbx_seq_one_letter_code
_entity_poly.pdbx_strand_id
1 'polypeptide(L)'
;GGHRGGRGGAGGGEGSAGTIRATRPKGCDVGTRGMFREIDKALDQFGADPAVGLILVEGAGERGLCAGGDIRALWEDSKVAGDLGKVLWREEYILNARIKKFAKPYVSFMDGIVMGGGVGLSAHSSHRVVTEKTKLAMPEVSLGFFPDVGGTWLLAHSPGEIGSYFGLTGPTLNGPDAIHARFADDVVPS
;
A
#
# COMPACT_ATOMS: atom_id res chain seq x y z
N GLY A 1 9.19 6.67 10.65
CA GLY A 1 7.88 7.19 10.34
C GLY A 1 7.69 8.58 10.92
N GLY A 2 7.51 9.58 10.06
CA GLY A 2 7.24 10.94 10.52
C GLY A 2 5.79 11.30 10.16
N HIS A 3 5.00 11.66 11.16
CA HIS A 3 3.66 12.21 10.97
C HIS A 3 3.76 13.73 10.91
N ARG A 4 3.33 14.34 9.80
CA ARG A 4 3.17 15.80 9.73
C ARG A 4 1.74 16.13 9.36
N GLY A 5 1.03 16.83 10.27
CA GLY A 5 -0.20 17.52 9.96
C GLY A 5 0.14 18.83 9.26
N GLY A 6 -0.12 18.93 7.96
CA GLY A 6 -0.01 20.18 7.23
C GLY A 6 -1.30 20.99 7.42
N ARG A 7 -1.23 22.20 8.01
CA ARG A 7 -2.34 23.14 8.04
C ARG A 7 -2.39 23.89 6.72
N GLY A 8 -3.41 23.60 5.92
CA GLY A 8 -3.75 24.43 4.75
C GLY A 8 -4.45 25.71 5.19
N GLY A 9 -4.09 26.83 4.60
CA GLY A 9 -4.58 28.15 4.93
C GLY A 9 -6.05 28.38 4.54
N ALA A 10 -6.66 29.24 5.31
CA ALA A 10 -8.00 29.76 5.39
C ALA A 10 -8.89 29.71 4.14
N GLY A 11 -10.09 29.13 4.31
CA GLY A 11 -11.26 29.33 3.43
C GLY A 11 -12.22 28.16 3.44
N GLY A 12 -13.18 28.13 4.40
CA GLY A 12 -14.43 27.35 4.31
C GLY A 12 -14.32 25.83 4.38
N GLY A 13 -14.54 25.24 5.56
CA GLY A 13 -15.15 23.90 5.70
C GLY A 13 -14.35 22.66 5.26
N GLU A 14 -13.09 22.74 4.91
CA GLU A 14 -12.27 21.61 4.49
C GLU A 14 -11.33 21.16 5.61
N GLY A 15 -11.53 19.93 6.09
CA GLY A 15 -10.64 19.30 7.06
C GLY A 15 -9.21 19.18 6.52
N SER A 16 -8.20 19.21 7.40
CA SER A 16 -6.80 19.01 7.01
C SER A 16 -6.54 17.56 6.59
N ALA A 17 -5.61 17.33 5.67
CA ALA A 17 -5.15 16.00 5.31
C ALA A 17 -4.22 15.44 6.39
N GLY A 18 -4.46 14.20 6.81
CA GLY A 18 -3.50 13.42 7.57
C GLY A 18 -2.55 12.70 6.61
N THR A 19 -1.26 13.02 6.64
CA THR A 19 -0.30 12.41 5.72
C THR A 19 0.46 11.28 6.40
N ILE A 20 0.43 10.10 5.78
CA ILE A 20 1.25 8.93 6.12
C ILE A 20 2.32 8.78 5.04
N ARG A 21 3.58 8.93 5.45
CA ARG A 21 4.69 8.78 4.53
C ARG A 21 5.46 7.51 4.87
N ALA A 22 5.42 6.53 3.94
CA ALA A 22 6.17 5.29 4.09
C ALA A 22 7.66 5.58 3.93
N THR A 23 8.43 5.40 5.03
CA THR A 23 9.87 5.71 5.05
C THR A 23 10.69 4.53 5.51
N ARG A 24 11.75 4.22 4.77
CA ARG A 24 12.89 3.44 5.26
C ARG A 24 14.19 4.13 4.89
N PRO A 25 15.01 4.59 5.87
CA PRO A 25 16.20 5.44 5.61
C PRO A 25 17.32 4.78 4.79
N LYS A 26 17.32 3.44 4.63
CA LYS A 26 18.40 2.71 3.95
C LYS A 26 17.88 1.50 3.15
N GLY A 27 17.22 1.73 2.03
CA GLY A 27 16.75 0.63 1.16
C GLY A 27 15.49 0.99 0.39
N CYS A 28 14.93 0.07 -0.42
CA CYS A 28 13.56 0.18 -0.89
C CYS A 28 12.64 0.13 0.33
N ASP A 29 11.57 0.91 0.31
CA ASP A 29 10.57 0.88 1.37
C ASP A 29 9.91 -0.50 1.36
N VAL A 30 10.34 -1.31 2.32
CA VAL A 30 9.90 -2.70 2.48
C VAL A 30 9.00 -2.73 3.70
N GLY A 31 7.84 -3.35 3.57
CA GLY A 31 6.89 -3.54 4.64
C GLY A 31 7.53 -4.31 5.81
N THR A 32 7.76 -3.62 6.91
CA THR A 32 8.20 -4.22 8.16
C THR A 32 7.07 -4.19 9.17
N ARG A 33 7.11 -5.10 10.14
CA ARG A 33 6.17 -5.11 11.26
C ARG A 33 6.08 -3.74 11.97
N GLY A 34 7.21 -3.05 12.12
CA GLY A 34 7.26 -1.70 12.68
C GLY A 34 6.46 -0.71 11.85
N MET A 35 6.64 -0.72 10.53
CA MET A 35 5.93 0.16 9.61
C MET A 35 4.41 -0.06 9.65
N PHE A 36 3.94 -1.31 9.62
CA PHE A 36 2.51 -1.62 9.68
C PHE A 36 1.87 -1.12 10.99
N ARG A 37 2.55 -1.29 12.11
CA ARG A 37 2.09 -0.79 13.41
C ARG A 37 2.06 0.73 13.49
N GLU A 38 3.04 1.42 12.88
CA GLU A 38 3.05 2.88 12.81
C GLU A 38 1.89 3.40 11.96
N ILE A 39 1.62 2.75 10.81
CA ILE A 39 0.46 3.10 9.97
C ILE A 39 -0.84 2.86 10.75
N ASP A 40 -0.98 1.73 11.42
CA ASP A 40 -2.17 1.40 12.20
C ASP A 40 -2.45 2.43 13.31
N LYS A 41 -1.41 2.84 14.05
CA LYS A 41 -1.50 3.93 15.05
C LYS A 41 -1.87 5.28 14.41
N ALA A 42 -1.30 5.60 13.25
CA ALA A 42 -1.66 6.82 12.54
C ALA A 42 -3.14 6.82 12.13
N LEU A 43 -3.67 5.68 11.71
CA LEU A 43 -5.10 5.54 11.41
C LEU A 43 -5.98 5.72 12.66
N ASP A 44 -5.54 5.28 13.85
CA ASP A 44 -6.25 5.57 15.11
C ASP A 44 -6.31 7.08 15.36
N GLN A 45 -5.16 7.76 15.29
CA GLN A 45 -5.04 9.19 15.54
C GLN A 45 -5.88 10.02 14.56
N PHE A 46 -5.68 9.79 13.26
CA PHE A 46 -6.39 10.54 12.21
C PHE A 46 -7.87 10.18 12.13
N GLY A 47 -8.23 8.95 12.47
CA GLY A 47 -9.62 8.53 12.52
C GLY A 47 -10.39 9.25 13.62
N ALA A 48 -9.77 9.45 14.78
CA ALA A 48 -10.38 10.12 15.94
C ALA A 48 -10.37 11.65 15.84
N ASP A 49 -9.50 12.25 15.03
CA ASP A 49 -9.37 13.71 14.91
C ASP A 49 -10.41 14.29 13.94
N PRO A 50 -11.42 15.05 14.42
CA PRO A 50 -12.43 15.65 13.54
C PRO A 50 -11.86 16.72 12.58
N ALA A 51 -10.66 17.25 12.83
CA ALA A 51 -10.01 18.20 11.94
C ALA A 51 -9.39 17.53 10.72
N VAL A 52 -9.19 16.21 10.75
CA VAL A 52 -8.66 15.43 9.62
C VAL A 52 -9.81 14.96 8.74
N GLY A 53 -9.90 15.47 7.52
CA GLY A 53 -10.95 15.13 6.56
C GLY A 53 -10.61 13.93 5.68
N LEU A 54 -9.33 13.69 5.40
CA LEU A 54 -8.85 12.57 4.58
C LEU A 54 -7.46 12.11 5.01
N ILE A 55 -7.10 10.90 4.57
CA ILE A 55 -5.75 10.34 4.74
C ILE A 55 -5.06 10.33 3.38
N LEU A 56 -3.83 10.84 3.35
CA LEU A 56 -2.95 10.76 2.20
C LEU A 56 -1.79 9.81 2.50
N VAL A 57 -1.55 8.85 1.61
CA VAL A 57 -0.45 7.88 1.74
C VAL A 57 0.47 8.00 0.53
N GLU A 58 1.75 8.16 0.80
CA GLU A 58 2.79 8.33 -0.22
C GLU A 58 4.11 7.66 0.20
N GLY A 59 4.98 7.39 -0.76
CA GLY A 59 6.35 6.95 -0.51
C GLY A 59 7.25 8.11 -0.09
N ALA A 60 8.28 7.83 0.69
CA ALA A 60 9.30 8.81 1.02
C ALA A 60 10.48 8.68 0.05
N GLY A 61 10.56 9.56 -0.92
CA GLY A 61 11.65 9.61 -1.88
C GLY A 61 11.25 9.13 -3.28
N GLU A 62 12.23 9.00 -4.17
CA GLU A 62 12.02 8.86 -5.62
C GLU A 62 11.79 7.41 -6.10
N ARG A 63 11.93 6.41 -5.23
CA ARG A 63 11.89 5.00 -5.66
C ARG A 63 10.51 4.39 -5.73
N GLY A 64 9.59 4.86 -4.93
CA GLY A 64 8.22 4.38 -4.93
C GLY A 64 7.59 4.30 -3.54
N LEU A 65 6.36 3.79 -3.50
CA LEU A 65 5.57 3.70 -2.28
C LEU A 65 6.07 2.56 -1.37
N CYS A 66 6.14 1.34 -1.90
CA CYS A 66 6.58 0.17 -1.14
C CYS A 66 6.87 -1.01 -2.08
N ALA A 67 8.01 -1.67 -1.89
CA ALA A 67 8.47 -2.79 -2.70
C ALA A 67 8.03 -4.17 -2.17
N GLY A 68 7.14 -4.23 -1.18
CA GLY A 68 6.67 -5.47 -0.57
C GLY A 68 7.22 -5.72 0.83
N GLY A 69 7.06 -6.95 1.33
CA GLY A 69 7.55 -7.38 2.65
C GLY A 69 9.07 -7.62 2.68
N ASP A 70 9.66 -7.61 3.88
CA ASP A 70 11.07 -7.94 4.09
C ASP A 70 11.31 -9.47 3.98
N ILE A 71 11.32 -9.96 2.74
CA ILE A 71 11.49 -11.39 2.42
C ILE A 71 12.79 -11.94 3.01
N ARG A 72 13.85 -11.14 3.08
CA ARG A 72 15.12 -11.57 3.65
C ARG A 72 15.00 -11.83 5.15
N ALA A 73 14.36 -10.91 5.87
CA ALA A 73 14.11 -11.09 7.30
C ALA A 73 13.24 -12.33 7.57
N LEU A 74 12.20 -12.54 6.75
CA LEU A 74 11.33 -13.72 6.83
C LEU A 74 12.09 -15.03 6.58
N TRP A 75 12.96 -15.04 5.58
CA TRP A 75 13.80 -16.20 5.26
C TRP A 75 14.80 -16.52 6.38
N GLU A 76 15.48 -15.51 6.93
CA GLU A 76 16.39 -15.72 8.06
C GLU A 76 15.67 -16.29 9.30
N ASP A 77 14.48 -15.74 9.62
CA ASP A 77 13.64 -16.20 10.72
C ASP A 77 13.19 -17.67 10.53
N SER A 78 12.86 -18.03 9.30
CA SER A 78 12.41 -19.39 8.98
C SER A 78 13.46 -20.46 9.25
N LYS A 79 14.76 -20.11 9.18
CA LYS A 79 15.88 -21.06 9.46
C LYS A 79 15.93 -21.50 10.93
N VAL A 80 15.39 -20.69 11.82
CA VAL A 80 15.37 -20.96 13.27
C VAL A 80 13.96 -21.30 13.77
N ALA A 81 13.07 -21.68 12.87
CA ALA A 81 11.66 -21.97 13.15
C ALA A 81 10.93 -20.82 13.87
N GLY A 82 11.30 -19.58 13.53
CA GLY A 82 10.69 -18.38 14.08
C GLY A 82 9.24 -18.18 13.66
N ASP A 83 8.56 -17.27 14.33
CA ASP A 83 7.14 -16.94 14.08
C ASP A 83 6.96 -15.58 13.41
N LEU A 84 8.06 -14.94 12.96
CA LEU A 84 8.03 -13.61 12.39
C LEU A 84 7.03 -13.51 11.22
N GLY A 85 7.06 -14.46 10.30
CA GLY A 85 6.16 -14.48 9.14
C GLY A 85 4.70 -14.53 9.55
N LYS A 86 4.33 -15.42 10.46
CA LYS A 86 2.93 -15.54 10.94
C LYS A 86 2.42 -14.26 11.57
N VAL A 87 3.27 -13.63 12.39
CA VAL A 87 2.90 -12.40 13.09
C VAL A 87 2.82 -11.23 12.13
N LEU A 88 3.81 -11.10 11.21
CA LEU A 88 3.88 -10.03 10.21
C LEU A 88 2.66 -10.07 9.29
N TRP A 89 2.38 -11.21 8.66
CA TRP A 89 1.24 -11.35 7.76
C TRP A 89 -0.10 -11.15 8.47
N ARG A 90 -0.24 -11.64 9.71
CA ARG A 90 -1.46 -11.40 10.48
C ARG A 90 -1.70 -9.89 10.71
N GLU A 91 -0.68 -9.15 11.14
CA GLU A 91 -0.79 -7.71 11.38
C GLU A 91 -1.03 -6.96 10.05
N GLU A 92 -0.35 -7.34 8.99
CA GLU A 92 -0.51 -6.76 7.66
C GLU A 92 -1.93 -6.95 7.11
N TYR A 93 -2.46 -8.17 7.15
CA TYR A 93 -3.80 -8.44 6.61
C TYR A 93 -4.92 -7.77 7.41
N ILE A 94 -4.75 -7.65 8.73
CA ILE A 94 -5.67 -6.87 9.57
C ILE A 94 -5.63 -5.39 9.15
N LEU A 95 -4.44 -4.85 8.92
CA LEU A 95 -4.28 -3.47 8.44
C LEU A 95 -4.90 -3.27 7.04
N ASN A 96 -4.68 -4.19 6.10
CA ASN A 96 -5.29 -4.11 4.76
C ASN A 96 -6.83 -4.09 4.85
N ALA A 97 -7.41 -4.95 5.66
CA ALA A 97 -8.85 -4.97 5.89
C ALA A 97 -9.37 -3.68 6.55
N ARG A 98 -8.57 -3.09 7.45
CA ARG A 98 -8.87 -1.82 8.09
C ARG A 98 -8.84 -0.67 7.09
N ILE A 99 -7.82 -0.61 6.22
CA ILE A 99 -7.72 0.39 5.15
C ILE A 99 -8.97 0.35 4.27
N LYS A 100 -9.39 -0.85 3.85
CA LYS A 100 -10.60 -1.03 3.02
C LYS A 100 -11.88 -0.51 3.68
N LYS A 101 -11.96 -0.59 5.00
CA LYS A 101 -13.15 -0.20 5.79
C LYS A 101 -13.00 1.15 6.47
N PHE A 102 -11.93 1.89 6.18
CA PHE A 102 -11.67 3.15 6.88
C PHE A 102 -12.76 4.18 6.59
N ALA A 103 -13.24 4.86 7.61
CA ALA A 103 -14.42 5.72 7.51
C ALA A 103 -14.17 7.03 6.75
N LYS A 104 -12.92 7.52 6.75
CA LYS A 104 -12.53 8.72 6.01
C LYS A 104 -11.91 8.34 4.67
N PRO A 105 -11.96 9.21 3.65
CA PRO A 105 -11.24 8.98 2.40
C PRO A 105 -9.76 8.66 2.66
N TYR A 106 -9.31 7.55 2.09
CA TYR A 106 -7.93 7.10 2.13
C TYR A 106 -7.39 7.14 0.71
N VAL A 107 -6.50 8.08 0.44
CA VAL A 107 -5.94 8.38 -0.87
C VAL A 107 -4.52 7.85 -0.93
N SER A 108 -4.21 6.99 -1.89
CA SER A 108 -2.86 6.46 -2.08
C SER A 108 -2.23 7.02 -3.35
N PHE A 109 -1.07 7.66 -3.19
CA PHE A 109 -0.18 8.00 -4.30
C PHE A 109 0.77 6.83 -4.58
N MET A 110 0.49 6.13 -5.66
CA MET A 110 1.18 4.93 -6.09
C MET A 110 2.30 5.27 -7.08
N ASP A 111 3.13 6.27 -6.73
CA ASP A 111 4.27 6.69 -7.57
C ASP A 111 5.43 5.69 -7.45
N GLY A 112 6.12 5.41 -8.57
CA GLY A 112 7.23 4.47 -8.62
C GLY A 112 6.85 3.02 -8.30
N ILE A 113 7.65 2.33 -7.48
CA ILE A 113 7.47 0.91 -7.17
C ILE A 113 6.33 0.69 -6.15
N VAL A 114 5.38 -0.19 -6.51
CA VAL A 114 4.24 -0.62 -5.69
C VAL A 114 4.08 -2.12 -5.86
N MET A 115 4.64 -2.92 -4.97
CA MET A 115 4.67 -4.38 -5.14
C MET A 115 4.26 -5.11 -3.85
N GLY A 116 3.60 -6.25 -3.99
CA GLY A 116 3.23 -7.11 -2.86
C GLY A 116 2.53 -6.36 -1.72
N GLY A 117 3.16 -6.28 -0.53
CA GLY A 117 2.66 -5.48 0.60
C GLY A 117 2.38 -4.02 0.26
N GLY A 118 3.07 -3.43 -0.74
CA GLY A 118 2.77 -2.09 -1.24
C GLY A 118 1.39 -2.02 -1.92
N VAL A 119 0.99 -3.06 -2.63
CA VAL A 119 -0.37 -3.20 -3.17
C VAL A 119 -1.37 -3.30 -2.02
N GLY A 120 -1.06 -4.07 -0.98
CA GLY A 120 -1.89 -4.18 0.23
C GLY A 120 -2.16 -2.85 0.92
N LEU A 121 -1.16 -1.97 0.97
CA LEU A 121 -1.27 -0.64 1.59
C LEU A 121 -2.02 0.38 0.72
N SER A 122 -2.09 0.17 -0.59
CA SER A 122 -2.58 1.17 -1.54
C SER A 122 -3.82 0.73 -2.33
N ALA A 123 -3.89 -0.48 -2.84
CA ALA A 123 -4.97 -0.89 -3.75
C ALA A 123 -6.33 -1.10 -3.04
N HIS A 124 -6.36 -1.12 -1.71
CA HIS A 124 -7.59 -1.14 -0.92
C HIS A 124 -8.12 0.26 -0.57
N SER A 125 -7.42 1.31 -0.97
CA SER A 125 -7.80 2.71 -0.77
C SER A 125 -9.12 3.05 -1.42
N SER A 126 -9.77 4.10 -0.93
CA SER A 126 -10.96 4.68 -1.56
C SER A 126 -10.61 5.43 -2.86
N HIS A 127 -9.39 5.96 -2.97
CA HIS A 127 -8.87 6.66 -4.14
C HIS A 127 -7.42 6.24 -4.37
N ARG A 128 -7.13 5.77 -5.59
CA ARG A 128 -5.84 5.16 -5.96
C ARG A 128 -5.28 5.89 -7.16
N VAL A 129 -4.25 6.70 -6.91
CA VAL A 129 -3.65 7.58 -7.91
C VAL A 129 -2.30 7.02 -8.33
N VAL A 130 -2.11 6.82 -9.63
CA VAL A 130 -0.86 6.36 -10.25
C VAL A 130 -0.20 7.49 -11.05
N THR A 131 1.06 7.29 -11.41
CA THR A 131 1.84 8.23 -12.22
C THR A 131 2.45 7.51 -13.43
N GLU A 132 3.14 8.26 -14.29
CA GLU A 132 3.93 7.68 -15.39
C GLU A 132 5.11 6.82 -14.89
N LYS A 133 5.52 6.98 -13.62
CA LYS A 133 6.60 6.19 -13.01
C LYS A 133 6.10 4.90 -12.34
N THR A 134 4.80 4.72 -12.20
CA THR A 134 4.23 3.58 -11.49
C THR A 134 4.68 2.25 -12.09
N LYS A 135 5.14 1.36 -11.20
CA LYS A 135 5.47 -0.04 -11.48
C LYS A 135 4.77 -0.90 -10.44
N LEU A 136 3.55 -1.34 -10.78
CA LEU A 136 2.73 -2.15 -9.89
C LEU A 136 2.88 -3.62 -10.23
N ALA A 137 3.10 -4.46 -9.22
CA ALA A 137 3.16 -5.90 -9.41
C ALA A 137 2.70 -6.67 -8.16
N MET A 138 2.22 -7.89 -8.39
CA MET A 138 2.09 -8.93 -7.37
C MET A 138 3.04 -10.08 -7.73
N PRO A 139 4.34 -9.97 -7.36
CA PRO A 139 5.38 -10.88 -7.81
C PRO A 139 5.48 -12.16 -6.99
N GLU A 140 4.55 -12.43 -6.08
CA GLU A 140 4.59 -13.51 -5.09
C GLU A 140 4.80 -14.89 -5.73
N VAL A 141 4.19 -15.13 -6.89
CA VAL A 141 4.33 -16.41 -7.62
C VAL A 141 5.77 -16.70 -8.05
N SER A 142 6.57 -15.64 -8.31
CA SER A 142 8.00 -15.78 -8.62
C SER A 142 8.84 -16.20 -7.41
N LEU A 143 8.28 -16.07 -6.21
CA LEU A 143 8.90 -16.45 -4.94
C LEU A 143 8.39 -17.81 -4.42
N GLY A 144 7.52 -18.49 -5.19
CA GLY A 144 6.86 -19.72 -4.73
C GLY A 144 5.75 -19.47 -3.71
N PHE A 145 5.20 -18.27 -3.69
CA PHE A 145 4.08 -17.85 -2.85
C PHE A 145 2.85 -17.55 -3.72
N PHE A 146 1.81 -16.98 -3.19
CA PHE A 146 0.59 -16.57 -3.91
C PHE A 146 0.31 -15.09 -3.65
N PRO A 147 -0.43 -14.39 -4.53
CA PRO A 147 -0.89 -13.03 -4.28
C PRO A 147 -1.72 -12.96 -2.99
N ASP A 148 -1.12 -12.42 -1.93
CA ASP A 148 -1.72 -12.25 -0.62
C ASP A 148 -2.28 -10.81 -0.44
N VAL A 149 -2.23 -10.23 0.72
CA VAL A 149 -2.67 -8.85 1.04
C VAL A 149 -4.07 -8.48 0.49
N GLY A 150 -4.97 -9.44 0.38
CA GLY A 150 -6.27 -9.25 -0.29
C GLY A 150 -6.19 -9.22 -1.82
N GLY A 151 -5.04 -9.58 -2.40
CA GLY A 151 -4.79 -9.59 -3.84
C GLY A 151 -5.76 -10.48 -4.60
N THR A 152 -6.14 -11.63 -4.05
CA THR A 152 -7.13 -12.50 -4.70
C THR A 152 -8.49 -11.82 -4.92
N TRP A 153 -8.91 -10.97 -3.97
CA TRP A 153 -10.12 -10.17 -4.15
C TRP A 153 -9.96 -9.12 -5.26
N LEU A 154 -8.83 -8.40 -5.27
CA LEU A 154 -8.53 -7.41 -6.32
C LEU A 154 -8.47 -8.06 -7.70
N LEU A 155 -7.77 -9.17 -7.83
CA LEU A 155 -7.62 -9.93 -9.07
C LEU A 155 -8.95 -10.45 -9.59
N ALA A 156 -9.82 -10.95 -8.70
CA ALA A 156 -11.15 -11.43 -9.07
C ALA A 156 -12.09 -10.32 -9.61
N HIS A 157 -11.78 -9.05 -9.33
CA HIS A 157 -12.52 -7.89 -9.82
C HIS A 157 -11.93 -7.26 -11.09
N SER A 158 -10.79 -7.77 -11.56
CA SER A 158 -10.20 -7.34 -12.83
C SER A 158 -11.07 -7.79 -14.02
N PRO A 159 -11.11 -7.02 -15.12
CA PRO A 159 -11.95 -7.38 -16.28
C PRO A 159 -11.41 -8.62 -17.00
N GLY A 160 -12.32 -9.44 -17.51
CA GLY A 160 -11.99 -10.67 -18.25
C GLY A 160 -11.08 -11.59 -17.43
N GLU A 161 -10.04 -12.12 -18.08
CA GLU A 161 -9.05 -13.02 -17.47
C GLU A 161 -7.75 -12.31 -17.03
N ILE A 162 -7.73 -10.97 -17.05
CA ILE A 162 -6.54 -10.17 -16.69
C ILE A 162 -6.11 -10.48 -15.26
N GLY A 163 -7.06 -10.63 -14.33
CA GLY A 163 -6.77 -10.98 -12.95
C GLY A 163 -6.09 -12.34 -12.81
N SER A 164 -6.58 -13.35 -13.50
CA SER A 164 -5.97 -14.69 -13.55
C SER A 164 -4.56 -14.62 -14.12
N TYR A 165 -4.39 -13.94 -15.25
CA TYR A 165 -3.09 -13.75 -15.87
C TYR A 165 -2.12 -13.03 -14.93
N PHE A 166 -2.54 -11.92 -14.35
CA PHE A 166 -1.73 -11.12 -13.43
C PHE A 166 -1.32 -11.90 -12.18
N GLY A 167 -2.27 -12.62 -11.57
CA GLY A 167 -2.02 -13.42 -10.37
C GLY A 167 -1.12 -14.64 -10.60
N LEU A 168 -1.18 -15.26 -11.79
CA LEU A 168 -0.41 -16.46 -12.11
C LEU A 168 0.97 -16.19 -12.69
N THR A 169 1.19 -15.02 -13.30
CA THR A 169 2.45 -14.70 -13.98
C THR A 169 3.24 -13.57 -13.31
N GLY A 170 2.60 -12.76 -12.44
CA GLY A 170 3.24 -11.69 -11.70
C GLY A 170 3.88 -10.58 -12.55
N PRO A 171 3.27 -10.12 -13.66
CA PRO A 171 3.87 -9.10 -14.51
C PRO A 171 3.88 -7.75 -13.80
N THR A 172 4.73 -6.84 -14.28
CA THR A 172 4.70 -5.44 -13.85
C THR A 172 3.74 -4.65 -14.73
N LEU A 173 2.78 -3.97 -14.12
CA LEU A 173 1.86 -3.05 -14.75
C LEU A 173 2.37 -1.61 -14.63
N ASN A 174 2.22 -0.83 -15.69
CA ASN A 174 2.35 0.63 -15.64
C ASN A 174 1.07 1.28 -15.11
N GLY A 175 1.02 2.61 -14.98
CA GLY A 175 -0.15 3.33 -14.47
C GLY A 175 -1.44 3.04 -15.27
N PRO A 176 -1.48 3.21 -16.59
CA PRO A 176 -2.64 2.87 -17.42
C PRO A 176 -3.09 1.41 -17.31
N ASP A 177 -2.15 0.46 -17.29
CA ASP A 177 -2.47 -0.97 -17.12
C ASP A 177 -3.06 -1.26 -15.74
N ALA A 178 -2.56 -0.58 -14.69
CA ALA A 178 -3.10 -0.70 -13.33
C ALA A 178 -4.54 -0.18 -13.25
N ILE A 179 -4.89 0.90 -13.95
CA ILE A 179 -6.26 1.40 -14.06
C ILE A 179 -7.13 0.39 -14.81
N HIS A 180 -6.66 -0.11 -15.95
CA HIS A 180 -7.40 -1.11 -16.73
C HIS A 180 -7.65 -2.39 -15.92
N ALA A 181 -6.67 -2.84 -15.16
CA ALA A 181 -6.80 -4.00 -14.26
C ALA A 181 -7.57 -3.69 -12.96
N ARG A 182 -8.06 -2.45 -12.76
CA ARG A 182 -8.82 -1.99 -11.58
C ARG A 182 -8.02 -1.98 -10.27
N PHE A 183 -6.70 -1.85 -10.37
CA PHE A 183 -5.83 -1.64 -9.22
C PHE A 183 -5.62 -0.15 -8.91
N ALA A 184 -5.98 0.73 -9.83
CA ALA A 184 -5.92 2.18 -9.68
C ALA A 184 -7.14 2.86 -10.29
N ASP A 185 -7.34 4.15 -9.99
CA ASP A 185 -8.49 4.94 -10.43
C ASP A 185 -8.08 6.07 -11.38
N ASP A 186 -7.04 6.82 -11.04
CA ASP A 186 -6.63 8.02 -11.75
C ASP A 186 -5.12 8.03 -12.03
N VAL A 187 -4.72 8.73 -13.10
CA VAL A 187 -3.33 9.00 -13.43
C VAL A 187 -3.04 10.49 -13.37
N VAL A 188 -1.95 10.86 -12.70
CA VAL A 188 -1.45 12.23 -12.63
C VAL A 188 0.05 12.26 -12.92
N PRO A 189 0.60 13.41 -13.35
CA PRO A 189 2.05 13.59 -13.42
C PRO A 189 2.70 13.43 -12.04
N SER A 190 3.91 12.86 -12.00
CA SER A 190 4.68 12.66 -10.75
C SER A 190 5.30 13.97 -10.22
#